data_9fe232b0debdd35327931324da6059e1
#
_entry.id   9fe232b0debdd35327931324da6059e1
#
_cell.length_a   1.000
_cell.length_b   1.000
_cell.length_c   1.000
_cell.angle_alpha   90.00
_cell.angle_beta   90.00
_cell.angle_gamma   90.00
#
_symmetry.space_group_name_H-M   'P 1'
#
loop_
_entity.id
_entity.type
_entity.pdbx_description
1 polymer ?
#
loop_
_entity_poly.entity_id
_entity_poly.type
_entity_poly.pdbx_seq_one_letter_code
_entity_poly.pdbx_strand_id
1 'polypeptide(L)'
;MGLNLDEKKAIVAEVAAQVAGAGAIIVAEYRGLEVAQITELRKRARQSGVYLRVLKNTLVRRALAGTPFECLADRLVGPLIYGIAKDPVACAKVLFDFAKDAEKLVIKGGAMPNYPLDAAGVKAL
;
A
#
# COMPACT_ATOMS: atom_id res chain seq x y z
N MET A 1 -13.55 5.89 -16.84
CA MET A 1 -14.80 5.88 -16.08
C MET A 1 -14.55 5.63 -14.61
N GLY A 2 -15.24 6.34 -13.77
CA GLY A 2 -15.11 6.18 -12.33
C GLY A 2 -15.95 5.03 -11.80
N LEU A 3 -15.70 4.66 -10.56
CA LEU A 3 -16.52 3.72 -9.84
C LEU A 3 -17.83 4.39 -9.42
N ASN A 4 -18.92 3.63 -9.35
CA ASN A 4 -20.15 4.15 -8.78
C ASN A 4 -20.05 4.21 -7.25
N LEU A 5 -21.05 4.82 -6.60
CA LEU A 5 -21.01 5.03 -5.15
C LEU A 5 -20.95 3.71 -4.37
N ASP A 6 -21.70 2.70 -4.79
CA ASP A 6 -21.72 1.41 -4.11
C ASP A 6 -20.38 0.68 -4.23
N GLU A 7 -19.75 0.75 -5.41
CA GLU A 7 -18.42 0.17 -5.62
C GLU A 7 -17.38 0.88 -4.75
N LYS A 8 -17.45 2.21 -4.65
CA LYS A 8 -16.55 2.98 -3.80
C LYS A 8 -16.69 2.60 -2.34
N LYS A 9 -17.94 2.46 -1.86
CA LYS A 9 -18.19 2.03 -0.48
C LYS A 9 -17.65 0.63 -0.22
N ALA A 10 -17.81 -0.28 -1.18
CA ALA A 10 -17.30 -1.65 -1.05
C ALA A 10 -15.78 -1.66 -0.94
N ILE A 11 -15.09 -0.85 -1.74
CA ILE A 11 -13.63 -0.74 -1.70
C ILE A 11 -13.17 -0.16 -0.35
N VAL A 12 -13.80 0.91 0.11
CA VAL A 12 -13.47 1.51 1.40
C VAL A 12 -13.64 0.49 2.53
N ALA A 13 -14.73 -0.28 2.52
CA ALA A 13 -14.99 -1.30 3.52
C ALA A 13 -13.94 -2.42 3.48
N GLU A 14 -13.55 -2.87 2.28
CA GLU A 14 -12.53 -3.88 2.12
C GLU A 14 -11.18 -3.41 2.66
N VAL A 15 -10.76 -2.20 2.29
CA VAL A 15 -9.51 -1.63 2.76
C VAL A 15 -9.54 -1.41 4.26
N ALA A 16 -10.64 -0.91 4.80
CA ALA A 16 -10.78 -0.73 6.24
C ALA A 16 -10.64 -2.05 7.01
N ALA A 17 -11.20 -3.14 6.47
CA ALA A 17 -11.05 -4.46 7.07
C ALA A 17 -9.59 -4.93 7.07
N GLN A 18 -8.86 -4.69 6.00
CA GLN A 18 -7.43 -5.01 5.94
C GLN A 18 -6.62 -4.15 6.91
N VAL A 19 -6.94 -2.87 7.00
CA VAL A 19 -6.25 -1.94 7.89
C VAL A 19 -6.47 -2.30 9.36
N ALA A 20 -7.65 -2.80 9.71
CA ALA A 20 -7.98 -3.17 11.09
C ALA A 20 -7.03 -4.23 11.66
N GLY A 21 -6.54 -5.15 10.81
CA GLY A 21 -5.60 -6.19 11.24
C GLY A 21 -4.16 -5.92 10.86
N ALA A 22 -3.84 -4.75 10.33
CA ALA A 22 -2.54 -4.47 9.77
C ALA A 22 -1.50 -4.10 10.83
N GLY A 23 -0.28 -4.57 10.63
CA GLY A 23 0.90 -4.11 11.38
C GLY A 23 1.63 -2.99 10.65
N ALA A 24 1.46 -2.87 9.33
CA ALA A 24 2.02 -1.79 8.54
C ALA A 24 1.28 -1.62 7.22
N ILE A 25 1.33 -0.40 6.71
CA ILE A 25 0.90 -0.05 5.36
C ILE A 25 2.10 0.60 4.69
N ILE A 26 2.48 0.12 3.50
CA ILE A 26 3.58 0.70 2.73
C ILE A 26 3.05 1.12 1.37
N VAL A 27 3.43 2.31 0.93
CA VAL A 27 3.00 2.85 -0.36
C VAL A 27 4.19 3.04 -1.28
N ALA A 28 3.99 2.70 -2.54
CA ALA A 28 5.01 2.84 -3.57
C ALA A 28 4.40 3.43 -4.84
N GLU A 29 5.17 4.24 -5.53
CA GLU A 29 4.75 4.77 -6.83
C GLU A 29 5.07 3.74 -7.91
N TYR A 30 4.07 3.40 -8.71
CA TYR A 30 4.21 2.39 -9.76
C TYR A 30 4.31 3.00 -11.17
N ARG A 31 4.46 4.30 -11.28
CA ARG A 31 4.54 4.98 -12.58
C ARG A 31 5.63 4.37 -13.43
N GLY A 32 5.28 3.97 -14.64
CA GLY A 32 6.21 3.35 -15.57
C GLY A 32 6.36 1.84 -15.43
N LEU A 33 5.70 1.19 -14.48
CA LEU A 33 5.68 -0.26 -14.42
C LEU A 33 4.73 -0.82 -15.48
N GLU A 34 5.15 -1.91 -16.11
CA GLU A 34 4.32 -2.64 -17.05
C GLU A 34 3.32 -3.52 -16.31
N VAL A 35 2.21 -3.88 -16.97
CA VAL A 35 1.17 -4.74 -16.39
C VAL A 35 1.76 -6.08 -15.92
N ALA A 36 2.67 -6.66 -16.69
CA ALA A 36 3.33 -7.91 -16.33
C ALA A 36 4.13 -7.79 -15.04
N GLN A 37 4.79 -6.66 -14.82
CA GLN A 37 5.55 -6.40 -13.60
C GLN A 37 4.63 -6.25 -12.39
N ILE A 38 3.51 -5.55 -12.54
CA ILE A 38 2.53 -5.39 -11.47
C ILE A 38 1.91 -6.75 -11.11
N THR A 39 1.62 -7.58 -12.10
CA THR A 39 1.06 -8.91 -11.89
C THR A 39 2.04 -9.80 -11.11
N GLU A 40 3.32 -9.75 -11.45
CA GLU A 40 4.35 -10.50 -10.73
C GLU A 40 4.49 -10.02 -9.28
N LEU A 41 4.45 -8.71 -9.07
CA LEU A 41 4.51 -8.15 -7.72
C LEU A 41 3.33 -8.60 -6.87
N ARG A 42 2.13 -8.61 -7.44
CA ARG A 42 0.93 -9.11 -6.75
C ARG A 42 1.07 -10.57 -6.35
N LYS A 43 1.64 -11.39 -7.24
CA LYS A 43 1.89 -12.79 -6.98
C LYS A 43 2.84 -12.99 -5.81
N ARG A 44 3.95 -12.27 -5.80
CA ARG A 44 4.93 -12.31 -4.70
C ARG A 44 4.32 -11.85 -3.38
N ALA A 45 3.52 -10.78 -3.42
CA ALA A 45 2.84 -10.28 -2.25
C ALA A 45 1.88 -11.31 -1.66
N ARG A 46 1.10 -11.97 -2.51
CA ARG A 46 0.16 -13.01 -2.08
C ARG A 46 0.88 -14.17 -1.40
N GLN A 47 2.01 -14.58 -1.94
CA GLN A 47 2.83 -15.66 -1.37
C GLN A 47 3.39 -15.29 0.00
N SER A 48 3.60 -14.01 0.26
CA SER A 48 4.15 -13.51 1.52
C SER A 48 3.08 -13.02 2.51
N GLY A 49 1.80 -13.21 2.17
CA GLY A 49 0.70 -12.75 3.03
C GLY A 49 0.47 -11.26 3.04
N VAL A 50 0.91 -10.55 2.00
CA VAL A 50 0.73 -9.11 1.86
C VAL A 50 -0.45 -8.81 0.95
N TYR A 51 -1.38 -7.99 1.44
CA TYR A 51 -2.49 -7.46 0.63
C TYR A 51 -1.95 -6.31 -0.22
N LEU A 52 -1.85 -6.53 -1.51
CA LEU A 52 -1.29 -5.54 -2.44
C LEU A 52 -2.33 -5.15 -3.49
N ARG A 53 -2.58 -3.85 -3.63
CA ARG A 53 -3.58 -3.37 -4.58
C ARG A 53 -3.29 -1.94 -5.01
N VAL A 54 -3.63 -1.62 -6.26
CA VAL A 54 -3.68 -0.25 -6.76
C VAL A 54 -5.05 0.32 -6.42
N LEU A 55 -5.07 1.40 -5.65
CA LEU A 55 -6.28 2.02 -5.16
C LEU A 55 -6.25 3.53 -5.38
N LYS A 56 -7.43 4.13 -5.46
CA LYS A 56 -7.54 5.58 -5.49
C LYS A 56 -7.21 6.17 -4.11
N ASN A 57 -6.34 7.16 -4.10
CA ASN A 57 -5.90 7.79 -2.85
C ASN A 57 -7.05 8.32 -1.99
N THR A 58 -8.07 8.88 -2.62
CA THR A 58 -9.24 9.41 -1.91
C THR A 58 -10.00 8.33 -1.15
N LEU A 59 -10.10 7.13 -1.73
CA LEU A 59 -10.78 6.01 -1.08
C LEU A 59 -9.96 5.48 0.10
N VAL A 60 -8.63 5.42 -0.07
CA VAL A 60 -7.75 5.00 1.02
C VAL A 60 -7.79 5.99 2.18
N ARG A 61 -7.78 7.30 1.90
CA ARG A 61 -7.92 8.30 2.96
C ARG A 61 -9.18 8.11 3.78
N ARG A 62 -10.29 7.78 3.13
CA ARG A 62 -11.55 7.49 3.84
C ARG A 62 -11.43 6.25 4.71
N ALA A 63 -10.79 5.20 4.20
CA ALA A 63 -10.61 3.96 4.95
C ALA A 63 -9.69 4.16 6.16
N LEU A 64 -8.72 5.07 6.07
CA LEU A 64 -7.78 5.33 7.15
C LEU A 64 -8.31 6.30 8.22
N ALA A 65 -9.37 7.05 7.92
CA ALA A 65 -9.91 8.03 8.85
C ALA A 65 -10.33 7.36 10.17
N GLY A 66 -9.88 7.90 11.29
CA GLY A 66 -10.17 7.36 12.61
C GLY A 66 -9.37 6.11 12.98
N THR A 67 -8.43 5.67 12.13
CA THR A 67 -7.57 4.52 12.41
C THR A 67 -6.18 4.97 12.86
N PRO A 68 -5.35 4.05 13.45
CA PRO A 68 -3.96 4.37 13.77
C PRO A 68 -3.08 4.72 12.56
N PHE A 69 -3.57 4.50 11.34
CA PHE A 69 -2.84 4.81 10.11
C PHE A 69 -3.25 6.15 9.48
N GLU A 70 -4.09 6.92 10.13
CA GLU A 70 -4.55 8.21 9.61
C GLU A 70 -3.37 9.16 9.31
N CYS A 71 -2.27 9.03 10.03
CA CYS A 71 -1.07 9.81 9.80
C CYS A 71 -0.48 9.64 8.40
N LEU A 72 -0.81 8.54 7.70
CA LEU A 72 -0.37 8.30 6.34
C LEU A 72 -1.13 9.12 5.31
N ALA A 73 -2.32 9.61 5.63
CA ALA A 73 -3.22 10.26 4.67
C ALA A 73 -2.59 11.43 3.91
N ASP A 74 -1.73 12.20 4.56
CA ASP A 74 -1.08 13.36 3.95
C ASP A 74 -0.06 13.00 2.87
N ARG A 75 0.35 11.74 2.82
CA ARG A 75 1.36 11.25 1.86
C ARG A 75 0.77 10.58 0.64
N LEU A 76 -0.55 10.51 0.55
CA LEU A 76 -1.25 9.80 -0.52
C LEU A 76 -1.42 10.70 -1.75
N VAL A 77 -0.35 10.84 -2.51
CA VAL A 77 -0.31 11.68 -3.72
C VAL A 77 0.28 10.86 -4.87
N GLY A 78 -0.32 10.98 -6.04
CA GLY A 78 0.16 10.34 -7.27
C GLY A 78 -0.32 8.90 -7.43
N PRO A 79 0.22 8.19 -8.43
CA PRO A 79 -0.17 6.81 -8.73
C PRO A 79 0.50 5.84 -7.76
N LEU A 80 -0.23 5.43 -6.72
CA LEU A 80 0.32 4.61 -5.64
C LEU A 80 -0.25 3.19 -5.65
N ILE A 81 0.62 2.23 -5.32
CA ILE A 81 0.24 0.87 -4.99
C ILE A 81 0.39 0.72 -3.47
N TYR A 82 -0.56 0.03 -2.86
CA TYR A 82 -0.64 -0.12 -1.41
C TYR A 82 -0.35 -1.54 -0.99
N GLY A 83 0.62 -1.71 -0.09
CA GLY A 83 0.90 -2.98 0.55
C GLY A 83 0.46 -2.92 2.01
N ILE A 84 -0.43 -3.80 2.41
CA ILE A 84 -0.97 -3.88 3.77
C ILE A 84 -0.69 -5.28 4.31
N ALA A 85 -0.04 -5.38 5.45
CA ALA A 85 0.27 -6.66 6.05
C ALA A 85 0.32 -6.58 7.56
N LYS A 86 0.10 -7.73 8.21
CA LYS A 86 0.25 -7.83 9.67
C LYS A 86 1.71 -7.72 10.08
N ASP A 87 2.61 -8.25 9.26
CA ASP A 87 4.06 -8.21 9.51
C ASP A 87 4.70 -7.07 8.71
N PRO A 88 5.15 -6.01 9.38
CA PRO A 88 5.80 -4.89 8.70
C PRO A 88 7.05 -5.30 7.91
N VAL A 89 7.82 -6.24 8.43
CA VAL A 89 9.04 -6.72 7.78
C VAL A 89 8.72 -7.44 6.48
N ALA A 90 7.72 -8.31 6.47
CA ALA A 90 7.31 -9.03 5.27
C ALA A 90 6.83 -8.06 4.19
N CYS A 91 6.05 -7.06 4.58
CA CYS A 91 5.54 -6.05 3.65
C CYS A 91 6.69 -5.26 3.01
N ALA A 92 7.61 -4.76 3.82
CA ALA A 92 8.77 -4.01 3.34
C ALA A 92 9.65 -4.87 2.44
N LYS A 93 9.91 -6.11 2.84
CA LYS A 93 10.76 -7.03 2.08
C LYS A 93 10.22 -7.29 0.68
N VAL A 94 8.94 -7.58 0.54
CA VAL A 94 8.34 -7.85 -0.76
C VAL A 94 8.53 -6.66 -1.70
N LEU A 95 8.25 -5.45 -1.21
CA LEU A 95 8.34 -4.25 -2.03
C LEU A 95 9.77 -3.88 -2.37
N PHE A 96 10.70 -3.95 -1.41
CA PHE A 96 12.10 -3.63 -1.68
C PHE A 96 12.78 -4.66 -2.55
N ASP A 97 12.52 -5.95 -2.36
CA ASP A 97 13.10 -6.99 -3.20
C ASP A 97 12.63 -6.84 -4.64
N PHE A 98 11.35 -6.51 -4.83
CA PHE A 98 10.83 -6.28 -6.18
C PHE A 98 11.42 -5.01 -6.80
N ALA A 99 11.61 -3.95 -6.01
CA ALA A 99 12.16 -2.69 -6.49
C ALA A 99 13.60 -2.82 -6.99
N LYS A 100 14.35 -3.79 -6.48
CA LYS A 100 15.71 -4.07 -6.98
C LYS A 100 15.68 -4.55 -8.43
N ASP A 101 14.64 -5.28 -8.81
CA ASP A 101 14.48 -5.82 -10.17
C ASP A 101 13.68 -4.89 -11.08
N ALA A 102 12.91 -3.98 -10.48
CA ALA A 102 12.04 -3.05 -11.20
C ALA A 102 12.29 -1.62 -10.70
N GLU A 103 13.26 -0.96 -11.29
CA GLU A 103 13.73 0.37 -10.87
C GLU A 103 12.63 1.43 -10.83
N LYS A 104 11.58 1.26 -11.63
CA LYS A 104 10.50 2.22 -11.70
C LYS A 104 9.52 2.13 -10.53
N LEU A 105 9.63 1.10 -9.71
CA LEU A 105 8.88 1.03 -8.45
C LEU A 105 9.64 1.82 -7.39
N VAL A 106 9.06 2.92 -6.94
CA VAL A 106 9.68 3.81 -5.97
C VAL A 106 8.90 3.77 -4.66
N ILE A 107 9.53 3.29 -3.59
CA ILE A 107 8.92 3.29 -2.27
C ILE A 107 8.81 4.72 -1.77
N LYS A 108 7.59 5.17 -1.49
CA LYS A 108 7.35 6.55 -1.03
C LYS A 108 7.33 6.67 0.49
N GLY A 109 6.94 5.62 1.17
CA GLY A 109 6.83 5.63 2.61
C GLY A 109 5.77 4.66 3.08
N GLY A 110 5.33 4.82 4.29
CA GLY A 110 4.31 3.97 4.87
C GLY A 110 3.98 4.40 6.29
N ALA A 111 3.38 3.50 7.04
CA ALA A 111 3.08 3.74 8.45
C ALA A 111 2.95 2.43 9.20
N MET A 112 3.40 2.42 10.43
CA MET A 112 3.00 1.48 11.47
C MET A 112 1.92 2.18 12.30
N PRO A 113 1.17 1.48 13.16
CA PRO A 113 0.12 2.12 13.95
C PRO A 113 0.65 3.34 14.70
N ASN A 114 0.07 4.52 14.42
CA ASN A 114 0.46 5.82 14.98
C ASN A 114 1.92 6.24 14.73
N TYR A 115 2.58 5.62 13.74
CA TYR A 115 3.98 5.90 13.45
C TYR A 115 4.19 6.03 11.95
N PRO A 116 4.26 7.26 11.42
CA PRO A 116 4.51 7.47 9.98
C PRO A 116 5.96 7.11 9.63
N LEU A 117 6.14 6.53 8.45
CA LEU A 117 7.44 6.14 7.92
C LEU A 117 7.68 6.83 6.59
N ASP A 118 8.86 7.42 6.42
CA ASP A 118 9.32 7.83 5.09
C ASP A 118 9.98 6.63 4.38
N ALA A 119 10.52 6.85 3.19
CA ALA A 119 11.17 5.77 2.44
C ALA A 119 12.33 5.16 3.22
N ALA A 120 13.13 5.97 3.91
CA ALA A 120 14.24 5.49 4.72
C ALA A 120 13.75 4.68 5.92
N GLY A 121 12.66 5.11 6.56
CA GLY A 121 12.06 4.38 7.67
C GLY A 121 11.53 3.02 7.26
N VAL A 122 10.93 2.93 6.08
CA VAL A 122 10.48 1.64 5.51
C VAL A 122 11.66 0.72 5.26
N LYS A 123 12.74 1.26 4.71
CA LYS A 123 13.95 0.49 4.43
C LYS A 123 14.59 -0.08 5.72
N ALA A 124 14.43 0.61 6.82
CA ALA A 124 15.00 0.20 8.10
C ALA A 124 14.24 -0.95 8.79
N LEU A 125 13.07 -1.31 8.27
CA LEU A 125 12.28 -2.42 8.84
C LEU A 125 12.93 -3.77 8.67
#